data_3850fee918ef258853cbea10c4703185
#
_entry.id   3850fee918ef258853cbea10c4703185
#
_cell.length_a   1.000
_cell.length_b   1.000
_cell.length_c   1.000
_cell.angle_alpha   90.00
_cell.angle_beta   90.00
_cell.angle_gamma   90.00
#
_symmetry.space_group_name_H-M   'P 1'
#
loop_
_entity.id
_entity.type
_entity.pdbx_description
1 polymer ?
#
loop_
_entity_poly.entity_id
_entity_poly.type
_entity_poly.pdbx_seq_one_letter_code
_entity_poly.pdbx_strand_id
1 'polypeptide(L)'
;MTKKIISLLMIFATLLIITLVSYFHYNQLPIYDINLASKFILNEQTNNDFDEISEILGFDSTDKLLIIHADDLGLCESVNSATFESFENEAISSASVMMTTKEISEVSEFSSKNQNYDLGIHLTVTSEWKYHKWGGILNNEDISSILNKKNHFYWNKRKFTKNGKLNEIRKELQAQVDLGRSMGLNPSHIDSHEGALFFDPDIFKLYLRIAEENDLLAFVPSQASVHFDQNFKKPKHAIIIDQFHMLPEGTEINQIKDYYFNVIENLSPGLSQIIVHLGKDEKELREITIDHPNFDYRWRQLDYDIFNSDEFKNHLKKHDIKIINWKDLKKLI
;
A
#
# COMPACT_ATOMS: atom_id res chain seq x y z
N MET A 1 49.68 3.61 -13.75
CA MET A 1 48.45 2.79 -13.87
C MET A 1 48.25 2.50 -15.36
N THR A 2 48.19 1.24 -15.76
CA THR A 2 48.19 0.85 -17.18
C THR A 2 46.83 1.16 -17.83
N LYS A 3 46.80 1.50 -19.13
CA LYS A 3 45.56 1.77 -19.94
C LYS A 3 44.50 0.67 -19.71
N LYS A 4 44.94 -0.59 -19.52
CA LYS A 4 44.03 -1.71 -19.23
C LYS A 4 43.26 -1.55 -17.90
N ILE A 5 43.91 -1.06 -16.82
CA ILE A 5 43.23 -0.85 -15.54
C ILE A 5 42.19 0.27 -15.66
N ILE A 6 42.53 1.35 -16.36
CA ILE A 6 41.58 2.45 -16.61
C ILE A 6 40.37 1.96 -17.40
N SER A 7 40.60 1.16 -18.46
CA SER A 7 39.52 0.57 -19.27
C SER A 7 38.65 -0.37 -18.42
N LEU A 8 39.21 -1.18 -17.54
CA LEU A 8 38.44 -2.08 -16.65
C LEU A 8 37.59 -1.29 -15.64
N LEU A 9 38.16 -0.23 -15.07
CA LEU A 9 37.42 0.65 -14.16
C LEU A 9 36.27 1.38 -14.86
N MET A 10 36.48 1.83 -16.10
CA MET A 10 35.41 2.45 -16.89
C MET A 10 34.30 1.46 -17.23
N ILE A 11 34.63 0.22 -17.62
CA ILE A 11 33.63 -0.83 -17.88
C ILE A 11 32.83 -1.13 -16.60
N PHE A 12 33.52 -1.28 -15.46
CA PHE A 12 32.87 -1.54 -14.17
C PHE A 12 31.92 -0.38 -13.76
N ALA A 13 32.37 0.87 -13.91
CA ALA A 13 31.55 2.05 -13.63
C ALA A 13 30.33 2.12 -14.54
N THR A 14 30.50 1.79 -15.84
CA THR A 14 29.38 1.77 -16.81
C THR A 14 28.37 0.68 -16.46
N LEU A 15 28.83 -0.53 -16.11
CA LEU A 15 27.95 -1.61 -15.65
C LEU A 15 27.19 -1.24 -14.37
N LEU A 16 27.87 -0.63 -13.41
CA LEU A 16 27.25 -0.16 -12.18
C LEU A 16 26.14 0.87 -12.45
N ILE A 17 26.41 1.84 -13.33
CA ILE A 17 25.43 2.85 -13.73
C ILE A 17 24.24 2.20 -14.44
N ILE A 18 24.47 1.27 -15.36
CA ILE A 18 23.41 0.55 -16.06
C ILE A 18 22.55 -0.24 -15.06
N THR A 19 23.17 -0.95 -14.13
CA THR A 19 22.48 -1.72 -13.11
C THR A 19 21.64 -0.80 -12.22
N LEU A 20 22.20 0.33 -11.78
CA LEU A 20 21.50 1.32 -10.97
C LEU A 20 20.30 1.92 -11.71
N VAL A 21 20.51 2.37 -12.95
CA VAL A 21 19.43 2.92 -13.78
C VAL A 21 18.34 1.88 -14.04
N SER A 22 18.73 0.62 -14.30
CA SER A 22 17.78 -0.47 -14.49
C SER A 22 16.98 -0.75 -13.21
N TYR A 23 17.62 -0.75 -12.05
CA TYR A 23 16.96 -0.90 -10.76
C TYR A 23 15.96 0.21 -10.50
N PHE A 24 16.35 1.49 -10.71
CA PHE A 24 15.43 2.62 -10.57
C PHE A 24 14.27 2.56 -11.56
N HIS A 25 14.55 2.10 -12.79
CA HIS A 25 13.53 1.96 -13.81
C HIS A 25 12.53 0.85 -13.44
N TYR A 26 13.02 -0.29 -13.01
CA TYR A 26 12.21 -1.44 -12.61
C TYR A 26 11.32 -1.10 -11.41
N ASN A 27 11.89 -0.50 -10.37
CA ASN A 27 11.16 -0.09 -9.17
C ASN A 27 10.42 1.24 -9.31
N GLN A 28 10.42 1.84 -10.51
CA GLN A 28 9.74 3.11 -10.80
C GLN A 28 10.15 4.28 -9.89
N LEU A 29 11.36 4.22 -9.33
CA LEU A 29 11.91 5.25 -8.44
C LEU A 29 12.28 6.53 -9.19
N PRO A 30 12.20 7.71 -8.55
CA PRO A 30 12.53 8.99 -9.17
C PRO A 30 14.05 9.11 -9.43
N ILE A 31 14.47 8.92 -10.68
CA ILE A 31 15.89 9.03 -11.08
C ILE A 31 16.39 10.48 -11.06
N TYR A 32 15.48 11.45 -11.16
CA TYR A 32 15.76 12.88 -11.26
C TYR A 32 16.20 13.50 -9.93
N ASP A 33 15.93 12.87 -8.81
CA ASP A 33 16.40 13.28 -7.50
C ASP A 33 17.20 12.15 -6.84
N ILE A 34 18.54 12.22 -7.00
CA ILE A 34 19.46 11.21 -6.47
C ILE A 34 19.44 11.19 -4.94
N ASN A 35 19.23 12.34 -4.27
CA ASN A 35 19.18 12.39 -2.82
C ASN A 35 17.91 11.70 -2.30
N LEU A 36 16.77 12.00 -2.90
CA LEU A 36 15.52 11.32 -2.57
C LEU A 36 15.62 9.82 -2.83
N ALA A 37 16.11 9.45 -4.01
CA ALA A 37 16.29 8.05 -4.36
C ALA A 37 17.27 7.31 -3.44
N SER A 38 18.37 7.94 -3.01
CA SER A 38 19.30 7.34 -2.07
C SER A 38 18.67 7.11 -0.68
N LYS A 39 17.83 8.03 -0.22
CA LYS A 39 17.10 7.89 1.05
C LYS A 39 16.11 6.72 0.99
N PHE A 40 15.36 6.58 -0.10
CA PHE A 40 14.49 5.42 -0.32
C PHE A 40 15.26 4.09 -0.31
N ILE A 41 16.47 4.05 -0.91
CA ILE A 41 17.28 2.84 -0.97
C ILE A 41 17.94 2.53 0.38
N LEU A 42 18.47 3.56 1.05
CA LEU A 42 19.20 3.39 2.30
C LEU A 42 18.28 3.15 3.50
N ASN A 43 16.96 3.29 3.30
CA ASN A 43 15.96 3.08 4.33
C ASN A 43 16.35 3.80 5.63
N GLU A 44 16.66 5.11 5.50
CA GLU A 44 16.93 5.94 6.67
C GLU A 44 15.65 5.99 7.51
N GLN A 45 15.58 5.13 8.52
CA GLN A 45 14.48 5.10 9.47
C GLN A 45 14.49 6.41 10.25
N THR A 46 13.40 7.15 10.19
CA THR A 46 13.16 8.16 11.22
C THR A 46 12.75 7.42 12.48
N ASN A 47 13.36 7.75 13.62
CA ASN A 47 12.90 7.27 14.90
C ASN A 47 11.42 7.65 15.04
N ASN A 48 10.57 6.63 15.06
CA ASN A 48 9.19 6.83 15.46
C ASN A 48 9.13 6.93 16.98
N ASP A 49 8.21 7.74 17.46
CA ASP A 49 7.90 7.86 18.87
C ASP A 49 7.09 6.61 19.33
N PHE A 50 7.65 5.40 19.07
CA PHE A 50 6.94 4.14 19.38
C PHE A 50 6.68 3.98 20.86
N ASP A 51 7.56 4.48 21.71
CA ASP A 51 7.33 4.49 23.18
C ASP A 51 6.06 5.27 23.52
N GLU A 52 5.83 6.44 22.90
CA GLU A 52 4.63 7.24 23.06
C GLU A 52 3.39 6.52 22.45
N ILE A 53 3.53 5.96 21.26
CA ILE A 53 2.45 5.20 20.60
C ILE A 53 2.02 4.02 21.44
N SER A 54 2.96 3.19 21.91
CA SER A 54 2.66 2.01 22.73
C SER A 54 1.98 2.39 24.04
N GLU A 55 2.45 3.44 24.73
CA GLU A 55 1.84 3.94 25.97
C GLU A 55 0.39 4.38 25.74
N ILE A 56 0.11 5.20 24.71
CA ILE A 56 -1.25 5.66 24.38
C ILE A 56 -2.18 4.48 24.07
N LEU A 57 -1.67 3.45 23.39
CA LEU A 57 -2.44 2.25 23.04
C LEU A 57 -2.57 1.26 24.20
N GLY A 58 -1.80 1.41 25.26
CA GLY A 58 -1.81 0.53 26.44
C GLY A 58 -0.96 -0.73 26.26
N PHE A 59 0.09 -0.64 25.48
CA PHE A 59 1.08 -1.71 25.25
C PHE A 59 2.45 -1.32 25.83
N ASP A 60 3.33 -2.31 25.98
CA ASP A 60 4.72 -2.07 26.36
C ASP A 60 5.56 -1.68 25.14
N SER A 61 6.61 -0.87 25.33
CA SER A 61 7.52 -0.47 24.26
C SER A 61 8.33 -1.65 23.65
N THR A 62 8.25 -2.82 24.28
CA THR A 62 8.83 -4.08 23.78
C THR A 62 7.83 -4.94 23.01
N ASP A 63 6.55 -4.54 22.95
CA ASP A 63 5.54 -5.28 22.21
C ASP A 63 5.72 -5.14 20.68
N LYS A 64 5.29 -6.18 19.99
CA LYS A 64 5.27 -6.24 18.52
C LYS A 64 3.83 -6.02 18.07
N LEU A 65 3.52 -4.80 17.64
CA LEU A 65 2.18 -4.44 17.17
C LEU A 65 2.10 -4.67 15.67
N LEU A 66 1.11 -5.44 15.22
CA LEU A 66 0.95 -5.81 13.81
C LEU A 66 -0.46 -5.50 13.31
N ILE A 67 -0.52 -4.79 12.19
CA ILE A 67 -1.71 -4.67 11.34
C ILE A 67 -1.57 -5.68 10.19
N ILE A 68 -2.53 -6.59 10.06
CA ILE A 68 -2.66 -7.44 8.87
C ILE A 68 -3.69 -6.77 7.97
N HIS A 69 -3.23 -6.16 6.87
CA HIS A 69 -4.01 -5.27 6.05
C HIS A 69 -4.24 -5.85 4.65
N ALA A 70 -5.50 -5.95 4.23
CA ALA A 70 -5.86 -6.39 2.90
C ALA A 70 -6.09 -5.20 1.97
N ASP A 71 -5.27 -5.08 0.92
CA ASP A 71 -5.44 -4.13 -0.15
C ASP A 71 -6.49 -4.60 -1.19
N ASP A 72 -6.90 -3.71 -2.07
CA ASP A 72 -7.72 -3.94 -3.25
C ASP A 72 -9.17 -4.39 -3.00
N LEU A 73 -9.72 -4.22 -1.80
CA LEU A 73 -11.14 -4.53 -1.57
C LEU A 73 -12.02 -3.70 -2.53
N GLY A 74 -12.98 -4.33 -3.17
CA GLY A 74 -13.82 -3.72 -4.22
C GLY A 74 -13.34 -3.99 -5.64
N LEU A 75 -12.15 -4.58 -5.83
CA LEU A 75 -11.56 -4.84 -7.14
C LEU A 75 -12.44 -5.77 -7.99
N CYS A 76 -12.93 -6.87 -7.41
CA CYS A 76 -13.80 -7.85 -8.02
C CYS A 76 -14.49 -8.73 -6.96
N GLU A 77 -15.51 -9.52 -7.35
CA GLU A 77 -16.26 -10.38 -6.43
C GLU A 77 -15.37 -11.39 -5.69
N SER A 78 -14.40 -11.98 -6.38
CA SER A 78 -13.47 -12.96 -5.79
C SER A 78 -12.58 -12.36 -4.69
N VAL A 79 -12.18 -11.09 -4.84
CA VAL A 79 -11.41 -10.33 -3.84
C VAL A 79 -12.32 -9.95 -2.66
N ASN A 80 -13.53 -9.47 -2.94
CA ASN A 80 -14.51 -9.11 -1.92
C ASN A 80 -14.82 -10.31 -1.03
N SER A 81 -15.19 -11.44 -1.63
CA SER A 81 -15.53 -12.67 -0.91
C SER A 81 -14.37 -13.16 -0.02
N ALA A 82 -13.14 -13.16 -0.55
CA ALA A 82 -11.96 -13.55 0.22
C ALA A 82 -11.71 -12.62 1.42
N THR A 83 -11.85 -11.31 1.22
CA THR A 83 -11.62 -10.31 2.26
C THR A 83 -12.71 -10.38 3.35
N PHE A 84 -13.98 -10.54 2.95
CA PHE A 84 -15.09 -10.64 3.93
C PHE A 84 -14.92 -11.86 4.83
N GLU A 85 -14.65 -13.03 4.25
CA GLU A 85 -14.41 -14.24 5.04
C GLU A 85 -13.16 -14.12 5.92
N SER A 86 -12.13 -13.42 5.45
CA SER A 86 -10.92 -13.21 6.25
C SER A 86 -11.15 -12.30 7.45
N PHE A 87 -12.06 -11.34 7.37
CA PHE A 87 -12.52 -10.59 8.54
C PHE A 87 -13.32 -11.48 9.51
N GLU A 88 -14.27 -12.27 8.99
CA GLU A 88 -15.08 -13.17 9.80
C GLU A 88 -14.24 -14.23 10.52
N ASN A 89 -13.16 -14.66 9.90
CA ASN A 89 -12.20 -15.62 10.45
C ASN A 89 -11.11 -14.98 11.32
N GLU A 90 -11.13 -13.66 11.54
CA GLU A 90 -10.07 -12.95 12.28
C GLU A 90 -8.67 -13.17 11.65
N ALA A 91 -8.60 -13.34 10.34
CA ALA A 91 -7.36 -13.56 9.59
C ALA A 91 -6.67 -12.25 9.22
N ILE A 92 -7.45 -11.17 9.12
CA ILE A 92 -6.99 -9.80 8.88
C ILE A 92 -7.59 -8.86 9.91
N SER A 93 -6.93 -7.74 10.15
CA SER A 93 -7.38 -6.73 11.11
C SER A 93 -7.85 -5.44 10.45
N SER A 94 -7.55 -5.23 9.17
CA SER A 94 -7.88 -4.04 8.40
C SER A 94 -7.95 -4.35 6.90
N ALA A 95 -8.66 -3.51 6.13
CA ALA A 95 -8.64 -3.52 4.67
C ALA A 95 -8.88 -2.12 4.11
N SER A 96 -8.48 -1.87 2.87
CA SER A 96 -8.77 -0.62 2.17
C SER A 96 -9.48 -0.83 0.83
N VAL A 97 -10.43 0.08 0.53
CA VAL A 97 -11.41 -0.06 -0.53
C VAL A 97 -11.04 0.79 -1.76
N MET A 98 -10.92 0.14 -2.92
CA MET A 98 -10.77 0.79 -4.23
C MET A 98 -12.10 1.38 -4.70
N MET A 99 -12.35 2.67 -4.45
CA MET A 99 -13.61 3.32 -4.80
C MET A 99 -13.82 3.50 -6.32
N THR A 100 -12.82 3.22 -7.13
CA THR A 100 -12.84 3.42 -8.59
C THR A 100 -13.24 2.17 -9.39
N THR A 101 -13.59 1.10 -8.71
CA THR A 101 -13.97 -0.19 -9.29
C THR A 101 -15.49 -0.41 -9.24
N LYS A 102 -15.97 -1.48 -9.82
CA LYS A 102 -17.43 -1.69 -9.97
C LYS A 102 -18.06 -2.40 -8.78
N GLU A 103 -17.29 -3.23 -8.07
CA GLU A 103 -17.84 -4.15 -7.06
C GLU A 103 -17.90 -3.54 -5.64
N ILE A 104 -17.83 -2.19 -5.56
CA ILE A 104 -17.91 -1.44 -4.31
C ILE A 104 -19.30 -1.48 -3.65
N SER A 105 -20.35 -1.81 -4.40
CA SER A 105 -21.70 -1.97 -3.84
C SER A 105 -21.79 -3.11 -2.83
N GLU A 106 -21.11 -4.23 -3.07
CA GLU A 106 -21.01 -5.36 -2.14
C GLU A 106 -20.29 -4.95 -0.85
N VAL A 107 -19.22 -4.16 -1.01
CA VAL A 107 -18.46 -3.63 0.14
C VAL A 107 -19.34 -2.73 1.00
N SER A 108 -20.16 -1.88 0.39
CA SER A 108 -21.14 -1.03 1.10
C SER A 108 -22.15 -1.87 1.88
N GLU A 109 -22.70 -2.91 1.27
CA GLU A 109 -23.64 -3.83 1.95
C GLU A 109 -22.96 -4.55 3.12
N PHE A 110 -21.76 -5.10 2.90
CA PHE A 110 -20.98 -5.75 3.93
C PHE A 110 -20.66 -4.81 5.10
N SER A 111 -20.17 -3.61 4.82
CA SER A 111 -19.84 -2.59 5.83
C SER A 111 -21.05 -2.20 6.64
N SER A 112 -22.23 -2.06 6.03
CA SER A 112 -23.47 -1.68 6.73
C SER A 112 -23.88 -2.69 7.83
N LYS A 113 -23.58 -3.97 7.60
CA LYS A 113 -23.86 -5.08 8.51
C LYS A 113 -22.75 -5.29 9.55
N ASN A 114 -21.55 -4.81 9.26
CA ASN A 114 -20.32 -5.14 10.00
C ASN A 114 -19.51 -3.88 10.35
N GLN A 115 -20.12 -2.95 11.09
CA GLN A 115 -19.52 -1.66 11.47
C GLN A 115 -18.24 -1.76 12.32
N ASN A 116 -17.97 -2.92 12.91
CA ASN A 116 -16.79 -3.14 13.75
C ASN A 116 -15.53 -3.40 12.94
N TYR A 117 -15.65 -3.87 11.70
CA TYR A 117 -14.48 -4.11 10.87
C TYR A 117 -13.81 -2.79 10.45
N ASP A 118 -12.51 -2.83 10.36
CA ASP A 118 -11.70 -1.65 10.06
C ASP A 118 -11.50 -1.51 8.55
N LEU A 119 -12.10 -0.48 7.97
CA LEU A 119 -12.00 -0.17 6.56
C LEU A 119 -11.36 1.20 6.35
N GLY A 120 -10.46 1.27 5.37
CA GLY A 120 -9.88 2.50 4.84
C GLY A 120 -10.31 2.77 3.39
N ILE A 121 -9.80 3.85 2.80
CA ILE A 121 -9.95 4.14 1.37
C ILE A 121 -8.60 3.91 0.68
N HIS A 122 -8.56 2.97 -0.25
CA HIS A 122 -7.42 2.67 -1.10
C HIS A 122 -7.36 3.66 -2.26
N LEU A 123 -6.75 4.83 -2.01
CA LEU A 123 -6.70 5.92 -2.97
C LEU A 123 -6.01 5.49 -4.26
N THR A 124 -6.78 5.47 -5.33
CA THR A 124 -6.40 4.84 -6.60
C THR A 124 -6.27 5.89 -7.70
N VAL A 125 -5.08 5.96 -8.32
CA VAL A 125 -4.74 6.90 -9.41
C VAL A 125 -3.96 6.25 -10.54
N THR A 126 -3.77 4.93 -10.45
CA THR A 126 -3.16 4.09 -11.48
C THR A 126 -4.09 2.94 -11.85
N SER A 127 -3.92 2.37 -13.05
CA SER A 127 -4.67 1.21 -13.56
C SER A 127 -3.73 0.35 -14.38
N GLU A 128 -2.95 -0.47 -13.71
CA GLU A 128 -1.81 -1.22 -14.26
C GLU A 128 -2.23 -2.45 -15.05
N TRP A 129 -3.35 -3.07 -14.70
CA TRP A 129 -3.76 -4.34 -15.27
C TRP A 129 -4.14 -4.23 -16.77
N LYS A 130 -3.83 -5.22 -17.55
CA LYS A 130 -4.00 -5.17 -19.01
C LYS A 130 -5.46 -5.31 -19.44
N TYR A 131 -6.19 -6.23 -18.83
CA TYR A 131 -7.54 -6.60 -19.25
C TYR A 131 -8.63 -6.11 -18.30
N HIS A 132 -8.27 -5.61 -17.14
CA HIS A 132 -9.19 -5.00 -16.19
C HIS A 132 -8.75 -3.56 -15.92
N LYS A 133 -9.54 -2.59 -16.38
CA LYS A 133 -9.17 -1.17 -16.38
C LYS A 133 -10.23 -0.34 -15.69
N TRP A 134 -9.77 0.62 -14.92
CA TRP A 134 -10.61 1.60 -14.24
C TRP A 134 -10.11 3.03 -14.48
N GLY A 135 -10.99 3.99 -14.28
CA GLY A 135 -10.73 5.43 -14.35
C GLY A 135 -11.15 6.10 -13.04
N GLY A 136 -11.31 7.41 -13.07
CA GLY A 136 -11.70 8.18 -11.89
C GLY A 136 -13.19 8.15 -11.59
N ILE A 137 -13.54 8.67 -10.40
CA ILE A 137 -14.91 8.90 -9.95
C ILE A 137 -15.51 10.12 -10.66
N LEU A 138 -14.70 11.16 -10.87
CA LEU A 138 -15.09 12.40 -11.50
C LEU A 138 -15.21 12.28 -13.02
N ASN A 139 -15.88 13.26 -13.64
CA ASN A 139 -15.92 13.35 -15.09
C ASN A 139 -14.52 13.47 -15.68
N ASN A 140 -14.31 12.82 -16.82
CA ASN A 140 -12.99 12.75 -17.46
C ASN A 140 -12.38 14.12 -17.77
N GLU A 141 -13.21 15.14 -18.02
CA GLU A 141 -12.78 16.50 -18.30
C GLU A 141 -12.19 17.19 -17.08
N ASP A 142 -12.67 16.86 -15.87
CA ASP A 142 -12.24 17.43 -14.60
C ASP A 142 -10.88 16.88 -14.13
N ILE A 143 -10.48 15.69 -14.62
CA ILE A 143 -9.29 14.95 -14.21
C ILE A 143 -8.45 14.47 -15.40
N SER A 144 -8.54 15.16 -16.52
CA SER A 144 -7.93 14.73 -17.79
C SER A 144 -6.42 14.53 -17.73
N SER A 145 -5.72 15.22 -16.82
CA SER A 145 -4.26 15.09 -16.68
C SER A 145 -3.81 13.78 -16.06
N ILE A 146 -4.70 13.07 -15.34
CA ILE A 146 -4.39 11.77 -14.71
C ILE A 146 -4.98 10.59 -15.50
N LEU A 147 -5.64 10.86 -16.63
CA LEU A 147 -6.22 9.84 -17.50
C LEU A 147 -5.42 9.67 -18.80
N ASN A 148 -5.45 8.46 -19.33
CA ASN A 148 -4.96 8.18 -20.68
C ASN A 148 -6.06 8.49 -21.73
N LYS A 149 -5.72 8.35 -23.03
CA LYS A 149 -6.64 8.62 -24.15
C LYS A 149 -7.92 7.75 -24.17
N LYS A 150 -7.97 6.69 -23.36
CA LYS A 150 -9.14 5.80 -23.23
C LYS A 150 -9.94 6.08 -21.95
N ASN A 151 -9.68 7.20 -21.28
CA ASN A 151 -10.31 7.59 -20.02
C ASN A 151 -10.08 6.61 -18.86
N HIS A 152 -8.98 5.86 -18.89
CA HIS A 152 -8.53 5.09 -17.74
C HIS A 152 -7.35 5.80 -17.09
N PHE A 153 -7.10 5.57 -15.82
CA PHE A 153 -5.85 6.01 -15.20
C PHE A 153 -4.64 5.51 -15.96
N TYR A 154 -3.51 6.17 -15.80
CA TYR A 154 -2.26 5.66 -16.36
C TYR A 154 -1.91 4.31 -15.73
N TRP A 155 -1.35 3.41 -16.55
CA TRP A 155 -0.90 2.10 -16.07
C TRP A 155 0.39 2.15 -15.23
N ASN A 156 0.98 3.32 -15.06
CA ASN A 156 2.35 3.47 -14.58
C ASN A 156 2.47 4.75 -13.73
N LYS A 157 2.95 4.61 -12.52
CA LYS A 157 3.16 5.68 -11.52
C LYS A 157 3.95 6.87 -12.07
N ARG A 158 5.00 6.62 -12.86
CA ARG A 158 5.83 7.68 -13.47
C ARG A 158 5.04 8.54 -14.45
N LYS A 159 4.15 7.92 -15.25
CA LYS A 159 3.27 8.70 -16.16
C LYS A 159 2.26 9.53 -15.38
N PHE A 160 1.70 8.96 -14.34
CA PHE A 160 0.82 9.66 -13.43
C PHE A 160 1.53 10.88 -12.83
N THR A 161 2.67 10.70 -12.17
CA THR A 161 3.45 11.78 -11.55
C THR A 161 3.85 12.87 -12.55
N LYS A 162 4.28 12.47 -13.77
CA LYS A 162 4.73 13.43 -14.80
C LYS A 162 3.61 14.31 -15.37
N ASN A 163 2.40 13.76 -15.52
CA ASN A 163 1.31 14.42 -16.23
C ASN A 163 0.26 15.02 -15.28
N GLY A 164 0.12 14.45 -14.09
CA GLY A 164 -0.92 14.80 -13.14
C GLY A 164 -0.78 16.22 -12.62
N LYS A 165 -1.85 16.99 -12.69
CA LYS A 165 -1.95 18.32 -12.09
C LYS A 165 -2.48 18.20 -10.68
N LEU A 166 -1.83 18.79 -9.71
CA LEU A 166 -2.17 18.69 -8.29
C LEU A 166 -3.63 19.01 -7.98
N ASN A 167 -4.22 20.00 -8.67
CA ASN A 167 -5.62 20.35 -8.47
C ASN A 167 -6.59 19.27 -8.99
N GLU A 168 -6.24 18.58 -10.06
CA GLU A 168 -7.04 17.47 -10.60
C GLU A 168 -6.88 16.22 -9.72
N ILE A 169 -5.65 15.91 -9.30
CA ILE A 169 -5.38 14.85 -8.32
C ILE A 169 -6.17 15.09 -7.04
N ARG A 170 -6.12 16.30 -6.47
CA ARG A 170 -6.85 16.65 -5.24
C ARG A 170 -8.35 16.40 -5.37
N LYS A 171 -8.95 16.84 -6.48
CA LYS A 171 -10.39 16.65 -6.71
C LYS A 171 -10.75 15.17 -6.73
N GLU A 172 -9.97 14.36 -7.45
CA GLU A 172 -10.24 12.93 -7.56
C GLU A 172 -10.05 12.20 -6.22
N LEU A 173 -8.96 12.48 -5.48
CA LEU A 173 -8.75 11.86 -4.16
C LEU A 173 -9.87 12.21 -3.17
N GLN A 174 -10.32 13.46 -3.17
CA GLN A 174 -11.46 13.87 -2.34
C GLN A 174 -12.76 13.17 -2.79
N ALA A 175 -13.00 13.04 -4.09
CA ALA A 175 -14.18 12.35 -4.61
C ALA A 175 -14.22 10.87 -4.21
N GLN A 176 -13.07 10.20 -4.13
CA GLN A 176 -13.00 8.81 -3.66
C GLN A 176 -13.38 8.71 -2.17
N VAL A 177 -12.89 9.62 -1.32
CA VAL A 177 -13.28 9.68 0.09
C VAL A 177 -14.78 9.99 0.25
N ASP A 178 -15.27 10.97 -0.49
CA ASP A 178 -16.69 11.40 -0.44
C ASP A 178 -17.61 10.27 -0.91
N LEU A 179 -17.25 9.56 -1.97
CA LEU A 179 -18.01 8.41 -2.45
C LEU A 179 -18.10 7.31 -1.39
N GLY A 180 -16.96 6.93 -0.80
CA GLY A 180 -16.95 5.92 0.27
C GLY A 180 -17.91 6.29 1.42
N ARG A 181 -17.85 7.52 1.89
CA ARG A 181 -18.76 8.02 2.93
C ARG A 181 -20.22 8.03 2.50
N SER A 182 -20.50 8.45 1.26
CA SER A 182 -21.87 8.48 0.72
C SER A 182 -22.47 7.08 0.59
N MET A 183 -21.63 6.06 0.43
CA MET A 183 -22.01 4.65 0.42
C MET A 183 -22.11 4.03 1.82
N GLY A 184 -21.93 4.82 2.88
CA GLY A 184 -22.07 4.37 4.26
C GLY A 184 -20.81 3.76 4.86
N LEU A 185 -19.66 3.86 4.20
CA LEU A 185 -18.39 3.49 4.80
C LEU A 185 -18.01 4.52 5.88
N ASN A 186 -17.44 4.04 6.97
CA ASN A 186 -16.84 4.87 8.01
C ASN A 186 -15.32 4.64 8.03
N PRO A 187 -14.58 5.21 7.06
CA PRO A 187 -13.16 4.93 6.93
C PRO A 187 -12.36 5.45 8.12
N SER A 188 -11.40 4.66 8.58
CA SER A 188 -10.47 5.01 9.63
C SER A 188 -9.22 5.69 9.07
N HIS A 189 -8.80 5.29 7.87
CA HIS A 189 -7.54 5.69 7.25
C HIS A 189 -7.64 5.77 5.73
N ILE A 190 -6.59 6.30 5.14
CA ILE A 190 -6.30 6.25 3.71
C ILE A 190 -4.92 5.63 3.51
N ASP A 191 -4.76 4.95 2.39
CA ASP A 191 -3.49 4.48 1.86
C ASP A 191 -3.40 4.73 0.35
N SER A 192 -2.47 4.12 -0.37
CA SER A 192 -2.24 4.42 -1.78
C SER A 192 -2.03 3.18 -2.62
N HIS A 193 -2.94 2.90 -3.53
CA HIS A 193 -2.79 1.86 -4.55
C HIS A 193 -1.42 1.96 -5.25
N GLU A 194 -0.68 0.85 -5.31
CA GLU A 194 0.69 0.78 -5.80
C GLU A 194 1.69 1.77 -5.13
N GLY A 195 1.33 2.43 -4.03
CA GLY A 195 2.15 3.49 -3.43
C GLY A 195 2.32 4.73 -4.34
N ALA A 196 1.43 4.94 -5.32
CA ALA A 196 1.58 5.96 -6.35
C ALA A 196 1.66 7.40 -5.80
N LEU A 197 1.13 7.64 -4.59
CA LEU A 197 1.10 8.95 -3.95
C LEU A 197 2.33 9.25 -3.08
N PHE A 198 3.31 8.34 -3.00
CA PHE A 198 4.45 8.47 -2.08
C PHE A 198 5.73 8.99 -2.72
N PHE A 199 5.84 8.99 -4.06
CA PHE A 199 7.12 9.26 -4.73
C PHE A 199 7.39 10.74 -5.02
N ASP A 200 6.36 11.55 -5.23
CA ASP A 200 6.49 12.97 -5.49
C ASP A 200 6.19 13.77 -4.23
N PRO A 201 7.08 14.71 -3.80
CA PRO A 201 6.89 15.46 -2.57
C PRO A 201 5.60 16.28 -2.50
N ASP A 202 5.16 16.86 -3.63
CA ASP A 202 3.97 17.70 -3.64
C ASP A 202 2.69 16.85 -3.65
N ILE A 203 2.71 15.70 -4.36
CA ILE A 203 1.63 14.71 -4.32
C ILE A 203 1.53 14.09 -2.93
N PHE A 204 2.66 13.76 -2.30
CA PHE A 204 2.68 13.23 -0.93
C PHE A 204 2.12 14.22 0.10
N LYS A 205 2.50 15.50 0.00
CA LYS A 205 1.89 16.54 0.84
C LYS A 205 0.39 16.68 0.63
N LEU A 206 -0.04 16.54 -0.62
CA LEU A 206 -1.47 16.57 -0.95
C LEU A 206 -2.21 15.37 -0.33
N TYR A 207 -1.64 14.18 -0.43
CA TYR A 207 -2.17 12.95 0.19
C TYR A 207 -2.39 13.15 1.70
N LEU A 208 -1.38 13.65 2.42
CA LEU A 208 -1.49 13.91 3.86
C LEU A 208 -2.51 14.98 4.20
N ARG A 209 -2.66 16.01 3.33
CA ARG A 209 -3.69 17.03 3.49
C ARG A 209 -5.10 16.45 3.32
N ILE A 210 -5.32 15.52 2.38
CA ILE A 210 -6.59 14.82 2.24
C ILE A 210 -6.93 14.05 3.53
N ALA A 211 -5.97 13.39 4.16
CA ALA A 211 -6.18 12.73 5.44
C ALA A 211 -6.62 13.72 6.53
N GLU A 212 -5.87 14.81 6.70
CA GLU A 212 -6.13 15.83 7.73
C GLU A 212 -7.49 16.53 7.53
N GLU A 213 -7.82 16.96 6.30
CA GLU A 213 -9.09 17.62 5.97
C GLU A 213 -10.30 16.71 6.17
N ASN A 214 -10.10 15.40 6.14
CA ASN A 214 -11.16 14.39 6.30
C ASN A 214 -11.14 13.69 7.66
N ASP A 215 -10.30 14.09 8.59
CA ASP A 215 -10.11 13.41 9.88
C ASP A 215 -9.85 11.91 9.73
N LEU A 216 -9.00 11.54 8.78
CA LEU A 216 -8.55 10.17 8.51
C LEU A 216 -7.07 10.03 8.89
N LEU A 217 -6.66 8.83 9.29
CA LEU A 217 -5.24 8.53 9.40
C LEU A 217 -4.66 8.30 8.01
N ALA A 218 -3.40 8.64 7.81
CA ALA A 218 -2.66 8.37 6.58
C ALA A 218 -1.58 7.32 6.84
N PHE A 219 -1.64 6.20 6.14
CA PHE A 219 -0.55 5.25 6.10
C PHE A 219 0.70 5.88 5.47
N VAL A 220 1.82 5.83 6.16
CA VAL A 220 3.11 6.30 5.66
C VAL A 220 4.13 5.17 5.85
N PRO A 221 4.59 4.52 4.77
CA PRO A 221 5.71 3.59 4.89
C PRO A 221 6.97 4.34 5.33
N SER A 222 7.80 3.73 6.16
CA SER A 222 8.99 4.38 6.72
C SER A 222 9.87 5.03 5.65
N GLN A 223 9.95 4.44 4.46
CA GLN A 223 10.69 4.98 3.32
C GLN A 223 10.16 6.35 2.86
N ALA A 224 8.84 6.59 2.92
CA ALA A 224 8.24 7.85 2.51
C ALA A 224 8.44 8.97 3.55
N SER A 225 8.89 8.64 4.76
CA SER A 225 9.23 9.61 5.80
C SER A 225 10.36 10.56 5.39
N VAL A 226 11.14 10.21 4.37
CA VAL A 226 12.19 11.07 3.76
C VAL A 226 11.66 12.42 3.25
N HIS A 227 10.36 12.53 3.02
CA HIS A 227 9.72 13.78 2.63
C HIS A 227 9.56 14.77 3.79
N PHE A 228 9.62 14.30 5.04
CA PHE A 228 9.56 15.18 6.20
C PHE A 228 10.93 15.83 6.43
N ASP A 229 10.91 17.15 6.60
CA ASP A 229 12.10 17.97 6.86
C ASP A 229 11.76 19.21 7.71
N GLN A 230 12.69 20.16 7.81
CA GLN A 230 12.47 21.41 8.55
C GLN A 230 11.33 22.27 7.98
N ASN A 231 11.04 22.14 6.68
CA ASN A 231 10.02 22.91 5.97
C ASN A 231 8.68 22.17 5.92
N PHE A 232 8.70 20.86 6.08
CA PHE A 232 7.51 20.02 6.07
C PHE A 232 7.54 19.01 7.23
N LYS A 233 6.97 19.41 8.35
CA LYS A 233 6.85 18.55 9.53
C LYS A 233 5.77 17.49 9.34
N LYS A 234 5.96 16.33 9.96
CA LYS A 234 4.97 15.25 9.99
C LYS A 234 3.65 15.74 10.61
N PRO A 235 2.52 15.71 9.88
CA PRO A 235 1.20 15.94 10.48
C PRO A 235 0.85 14.84 11.49
N LYS A 236 0.01 15.17 12.47
CA LYS A 236 -0.43 14.16 13.47
C LYS A 236 -1.23 13.01 12.86
N HIS A 237 -1.94 13.24 11.75
CA HIS A 237 -2.68 12.22 11.01
C HIS A 237 -1.77 11.25 10.23
N ALA A 238 -0.50 11.58 10.01
CA ALA A 238 0.46 10.73 9.34
C ALA A 238 1.04 9.70 10.31
N ILE A 239 0.67 8.44 10.14
CA ILE A 239 1.19 7.33 10.94
C ILE A 239 2.29 6.64 10.14
N ILE A 240 3.52 6.76 10.64
CA ILE A 240 4.66 6.06 10.05
C ILE A 240 4.64 4.62 10.55
N ILE A 241 4.63 3.68 9.61
CA ILE A 241 4.77 2.25 9.91
C ILE A 241 6.26 1.91 9.89
N ASP A 242 6.81 1.47 11.01
CA ASP A 242 8.24 1.19 11.20
C ASP A 242 8.69 0.04 10.31
N GLN A 243 7.94 -1.04 10.32
CA GLN A 243 8.24 -2.26 9.58
C GLN A 243 7.07 -2.55 8.62
N PHE A 244 7.26 -2.17 7.38
CA PHE A 244 6.32 -2.41 6.31
C PHE A 244 6.73 -3.64 5.51
N HIS A 245 5.83 -4.61 5.41
CA HIS A 245 6.08 -5.87 4.71
C HIS A 245 5.00 -6.09 3.64
N MET A 246 5.44 -6.35 2.44
CA MET A 246 4.62 -6.80 1.32
C MET A 246 5.42 -7.85 0.57
N LEU A 247 4.74 -8.84 0.03
CA LEU A 247 5.39 -9.89 -0.76
C LEU A 247 6.14 -9.26 -1.95
N PRO A 248 7.47 -9.50 -2.08
CA PRO A 248 8.24 -8.90 -3.18
C PRO A 248 7.80 -9.43 -4.55
N GLU A 249 7.76 -8.55 -5.56
CA GLU A 249 7.54 -8.97 -6.94
C GLU A 249 8.56 -10.02 -7.38
N GLY A 250 8.10 -11.01 -8.13
CA GLY A 250 8.96 -12.11 -8.59
C GLY A 250 9.19 -13.22 -7.55
N THR A 251 8.55 -13.16 -6.38
CA THR A 251 8.59 -14.27 -5.42
C THR A 251 7.96 -15.52 -6.03
N GLU A 252 8.67 -16.63 -5.98
CA GLU A 252 8.15 -17.91 -6.45
C GLU A 252 7.01 -18.41 -5.56
N ILE A 253 5.98 -18.98 -6.17
CA ILE A 253 4.75 -19.45 -5.49
C ILE A 253 5.05 -20.32 -4.27
N ASN A 254 6.02 -21.22 -4.37
CA ASN A 254 6.43 -22.11 -3.29
C ASN A 254 7.20 -21.43 -2.16
N GLN A 255 7.59 -20.17 -2.29
CA GLN A 255 8.30 -19.39 -1.28
C GLN A 255 7.39 -18.43 -0.51
N ILE A 256 6.15 -18.23 -0.96
CA ILE A 256 5.23 -17.25 -0.38
C ILE A 256 4.95 -17.54 1.09
N LYS A 257 4.66 -18.79 1.43
CA LYS A 257 4.41 -19.21 2.82
C LYS A 257 5.63 -18.94 3.71
N ASP A 258 6.80 -19.37 3.27
CA ASP A 258 8.04 -19.19 4.05
C ASP A 258 8.36 -17.71 4.25
N TYR A 259 8.07 -16.87 3.24
CA TYR A 259 8.23 -15.43 3.37
C TYR A 259 7.43 -14.88 4.55
N TYR A 260 6.12 -15.13 4.62
CA TYR A 260 5.27 -14.60 5.68
C TYR A 260 5.64 -15.14 7.06
N PHE A 261 5.98 -16.44 7.17
CA PHE A 261 6.42 -17.03 8.43
C PHE A 261 7.74 -16.41 8.90
N ASN A 262 8.70 -16.20 7.99
CA ASN A 262 9.96 -15.52 8.30
C ASN A 262 9.75 -14.05 8.73
N VAL A 263 8.80 -13.34 8.13
CA VAL A 263 8.45 -11.98 8.56
C VAL A 263 8.03 -11.99 10.02
N ILE A 264 7.11 -12.86 10.42
CA ILE A 264 6.63 -12.94 11.81
C ILE A 264 7.75 -13.31 12.79
N GLU A 265 8.61 -14.26 12.42
CA GLU A 265 9.75 -14.68 13.24
C GLU A 265 10.73 -13.54 13.53
N ASN A 266 10.92 -12.64 12.56
CA ASN A 266 11.92 -11.58 12.61
C ASN A 266 11.35 -10.19 12.92
N LEU A 267 10.06 -10.07 13.22
CA LEU A 267 9.49 -8.78 13.64
C LEU A 267 10.19 -8.30 14.90
N SER A 268 10.65 -7.05 14.87
CA SER A 268 11.15 -6.34 16.05
C SER A 268 10.03 -5.66 16.82
N PRO A 269 10.20 -5.27 18.07
CA PRO A 269 9.29 -4.35 18.75
C PRO A 269 9.03 -3.11 17.89
N GLY A 270 7.80 -2.63 17.89
CA GLY A 270 7.42 -1.50 17.03
C GLY A 270 6.06 -1.70 16.36
N LEU A 271 5.68 -0.72 15.56
CA LEU A 271 4.47 -0.73 14.76
C LEU A 271 4.75 -1.29 13.37
N SER A 272 4.16 -2.44 13.08
CA SER A 272 4.36 -3.16 11.82
C SER A 272 3.06 -3.30 11.05
N GLN A 273 3.15 -3.36 9.71
CA GLN A 273 2.04 -3.72 8.85
C GLN A 273 2.48 -4.72 7.77
N ILE A 274 1.71 -5.80 7.64
CA ILE A 274 1.81 -6.70 6.50
C ILE A 274 0.66 -6.38 5.56
N ILE A 275 0.97 -6.08 4.29
CA ILE A 275 -0.02 -5.96 3.22
C ILE A 275 -0.19 -7.33 2.55
N VAL A 276 -1.45 -7.73 2.42
CA VAL A 276 -1.87 -8.95 1.72
C VAL A 276 -2.85 -8.61 0.61
N HIS A 277 -2.82 -9.39 -0.46
CA HIS A 277 -3.73 -9.25 -1.59
C HIS A 277 -4.59 -10.50 -1.70
N LEU A 278 -5.72 -10.49 -1.01
CA LEU A 278 -6.59 -11.66 -0.92
C LEU A 278 -7.40 -11.87 -2.21
N GLY A 279 -7.73 -13.10 -2.51
CA GLY A 279 -8.64 -13.44 -3.59
C GLY A 279 -8.84 -14.94 -3.71
N LYS A 280 -10.03 -15.37 -4.10
CA LYS A 280 -10.32 -16.77 -4.37
C LYS A 280 -9.99 -17.11 -5.81
N ASP A 281 -9.43 -18.30 -6.04
CA ASP A 281 -9.09 -18.80 -7.37
C ASP A 281 -10.36 -19.14 -8.17
N GLU A 282 -11.07 -18.11 -8.59
CA GLU A 282 -12.30 -18.18 -9.37
C GLU A 282 -12.09 -17.72 -10.81
N LYS A 283 -13.06 -18.03 -11.69
CA LYS A 283 -12.96 -17.72 -13.11
C LYS A 283 -12.73 -16.22 -13.35
N GLU A 284 -13.46 -15.36 -12.64
CA GLU A 284 -13.34 -13.91 -12.77
C GLU A 284 -11.90 -13.46 -12.48
N LEU A 285 -11.35 -13.83 -11.33
CA LEU A 285 -9.99 -13.42 -10.93
C LEU A 285 -8.93 -13.94 -11.90
N ARG A 286 -9.09 -15.17 -12.40
CA ARG A 286 -8.19 -15.71 -13.43
C ARG A 286 -8.23 -14.89 -14.72
N GLU A 287 -9.42 -14.44 -15.16
CA GLU A 287 -9.59 -13.69 -16.40
C GLU A 287 -9.00 -12.27 -16.29
N ILE A 288 -9.21 -11.58 -15.17
CA ILE A 288 -8.71 -10.21 -15.00
C ILE A 288 -7.22 -10.13 -14.72
N THR A 289 -6.62 -11.22 -14.17
CA THR A 289 -5.18 -11.28 -13.87
C THR A 289 -4.33 -11.90 -14.98
N ILE A 290 -4.89 -12.16 -16.17
CA ILE A 290 -4.11 -12.67 -17.32
C ILE A 290 -2.94 -11.73 -17.62
N ASP A 291 -1.75 -12.29 -17.81
CA ASP A 291 -0.49 -11.58 -18.05
C ASP A 291 -0.04 -10.66 -16.89
N HIS A 292 -0.54 -10.88 -15.68
CA HIS A 292 -0.09 -10.18 -14.48
C HIS A 292 0.56 -11.18 -13.52
N PRO A 293 1.84 -11.54 -13.70
CA PRO A 293 2.48 -12.64 -12.99
C PRO A 293 2.62 -12.40 -11.49
N ASN A 294 2.69 -11.13 -11.07
CA ASN A 294 2.70 -10.74 -9.67
C ASN A 294 1.27 -10.42 -9.25
N PHE A 295 0.89 -10.81 -8.05
CA PHE A 295 -0.45 -10.57 -7.49
C PHE A 295 -1.59 -11.15 -8.34
N ASP A 296 -1.33 -12.23 -9.11
CA ASP A 296 -2.35 -12.95 -9.87
C ASP A 296 -3.24 -13.80 -8.96
N TYR A 297 -4.21 -14.49 -9.56
CA TYR A 297 -5.14 -15.34 -8.83
C TYR A 297 -4.47 -16.38 -7.92
N ARG A 298 -3.27 -16.87 -8.27
CA ARG A 298 -2.52 -17.87 -7.47
C ARG A 298 -1.92 -17.24 -6.22
N TRP A 299 -1.34 -16.07 -6.35
CA TRP A 299 -0.83 -15.32 -5.21
C TRP A 299 -1.93 -14.96 -4.25
N ARG A 300 -3.04 -14.42 -4.78
CA ARG A 300 -4.18 -13.98 -3.97
C ARG A 300 -4.86 -15.14 -3.25
N GLN A 301 -4.97 -16.28 -3.91
CA GLN A 301 -5.47 -17.51 -3.26
C GLN A 301 -4.52 -17.98 -2.15
N LEU A 302 -3.20 -17.93 -2.37
CA LEU A 302 -2.23 -18.32 -1.34
C LEU A 302 -2.22 -17.36 -0.16
N ASP A 303 -2.32 -16.05 -0.38
CA ASP A 303 -2.48 -15.10 0.70
C ASP A 303 -3.74 -15.43 1.51
N TYR A 304 -4.86 -15.68 0.83
CA TYR A 304 -6.09 -16.09 1.51
C TYR A 304 -5.90 -17.38 2.31
N ASP A 305 -5.33 -18.43 1.73
CA ASP A 305 -5.14 -19.74 2.39
C ASP A 305 -4.20 -19.65 3.60
N ILE A 306 -3.09 -18.91 3.46
CA ILE A 306 -2.08 -18.78 4.52
C ILE A 306 -2.65 -18.04 5.72
N PHE A 307 -3.22 -16.86 5.52
CA PHE A 307 -3.67 -16.00 6.61
C PHE A 307 -4.92 -16.57 7.30
N ASN A 308 -5.78 -17.31 6.60
CA ASN A 308 -6.93 -18.01 7.20
C ASN A 308 -6.56 -19.31 7.90
N SER A 309 -5.32 -19.82 7.75
CA SER A 309 -4.91 -21.10 8.33
C SER A 309 -4.71 -21.02 9.85
N ASP A 310 -5.10 -22.10 10.56
CA ASP A 310 -4.77 -22.27 11.97
C ASP A 310 -3.26 -22.27 12.23
N GLU A 311 -2.49 -22.75 11.26
CA GLU A 311 -1.03 -22.79 11.34
C GLU A 311 -0.46 -21.37 11.48
N PHE A 312 -0.88 -20.43 10.62
CA PHE A 312 -0.43 -19.04 10.68
C PHE A 312 -0.92 -18.32 11.95
N LYS A 313 -2.18 -18.51 12.33
CA LYS A 313 -2.74 -17.95 13.57
C LYS A 313 -1.99 -18.46 14.82
N ASN A 314 -1.62 -19.73 14.85
CA ASN A 314 -0.81 -20.28 15.94
C ASN A 314 0.64 -19.74 15.91
N HIS A 315 1.17 -19.46 14.72
CA HIS A 315 2.49 -18.85 14.56
C HIS A 315 2.53 -17.43 15.12
N LEU A 316 1.51 -16.61 14.85
CA LEU A 316 1.36 -15.28 15.47
C LEU A 316 1.36 -15.34 16.99
N LYS A 317 0.57 -16.26 17.57
CA LYS A 317 0.51 -16.48 19.03
C LYS A 317 1.85 -16.92 19.61
N LYS A 318 2.54 -17.85 18.93
CA LYS A 318 3.86 -18.36 19.35
C LYS A 318 4.91 -17.24 19.46
N HIS A 319 4.83 -16.24 18.59
CA HIS A 319 5.77 -15.11 18.54
C HIS A 319 5.30 -13.88 19.30
N ASP A 320 4.21 -14.00 20.09
CA ASP A 320 3.62 -12.96 20.93
C ASP A 320 3.27 -11.67 20.15
N ILE A 321 2.74 -11.84 18.94
CA ILE A 321 2.32 -10.73 18.09
C ILE A 321 0.99 -10.17 18.59
N LYS A 322 0.92 -8.86 18.80
CA LYS A 322 -0.29 -8.13 19.19
C LYS A 322 -0.96 -7.59 17.92
N ILE A 323 -2.09 -8.16 17.56
CA ILE A 323 -2.86 -7.69 16.40
C ILE A 323 -3.64 -6.44 16.78
N ILE A 324 -3.46 -5.38 16.02
CA ILE A 324 -4.17 -4.11 16.10
C ILE A 324 -4.73 -3.71 14.73
N ASN A 325 -5.46 -2.62 14.66
CA ASN A 325 -6.01 -2.07 13.43
C ASN A 325 -5.91 -0.52 13.40
N TRP A 326 -6.28 0.10 12.29
CA TRP A 326 -6.23 1.55 12.12
C TRP A 326 -7.22 2.30 13.00
N LYS A 327 -8.36 1.69 13.39
CA LYS A 327 -9.28 2.30 14.36
C LYS A 327 -8.64 2.43 15.74
N ASP A 328 -7.80 1.48 16.15
CA ASP A 328 -7.05 1.58 17.39
C ASP A 328 -6.10 2.77 17.39
N LEU A 329 -5.43 3.02 16.24
CA LEU A 329 -4.51 4.13 16.07
C LEU A 329 -5.18 5.50 16.05
N LYS A 330 -6.51 5.58 15.87
CA LYS A 330 -7.22 6.87 15.96
C LYS A 330 -7.13 7.54 17.34
N LYS A 331 -6.75 6.80 18.38
CA LYS A 331 -6.46 7.35 19.71
C LYS A 331 -5.25 8.30 19.74
N LEU A 332 -4.42 8.28 18.66
CA LEU A 332 -3.21 9.12 18.53
C LEU A 332 -3.49 10.55 18.05
N ILE A 333 -4.72 10.87 17.60
CA ILE A 333 -5.06 12.18 17.00
C ILE A 333 -6.19 12.92 17.73
#